data_af538a3c6e53f09257252f53f075deb1
#
_entry.id   af538a3c6e53f09257252f53f075deb1
#
_cell.length_a   1.000
_cell.length_b   1.000
_cell.length_c   1.000
_cell.angle_alpha   90.00
_cell.angle_beta   90.00
_cell.angle_gamma   90.00
#
_symmetry.space_group_name_H-M   'P 1'
#
loop_
_entity.id
_entity.type
_entity.pdbx_description
1 polymer ?
#
loop_
_entity_poly.entity_id
_entity_poly.type
_entity_poly.pdbx_seq_one_letter_code
_entity_poly.pdbx_strand_id
1 'polypeptide(L)'
;MLINYFKKQYKYIVYIGLFVHSSFCFAGSYEDFFIAIKNDEVKVISSLFVRGFDPNTVDLNGEPAILNTLRHGSLKSFELIAKHPKLKLNVFNSHGESALMLLCLKGELELVKMLIKRDADINHPGWTPLHYAATGGHTSIIQLLLDESAYIDAESPNGTTPLMMAARYGNEKAVQMLINEGADLTLKNQLGLTALDFAVQGRRPESIKLLQSASSASEEAKNKPN
;
A
#
# COMPACT_ATOMS: atom_id res chain seq x y z
N MET A 1 49.37 -32.53 -27.77
CA MET A 1 49.28 -31.38 -26.85
C MET A 1 48.37 -30.26 -27.38
N LEU A 2 48.40 -29.87 -28.64
CA LEU A 2 47.60 -28.83 -29.29
C LEU A 2 46.07 -29.09 -29.28
N ILE A 3 45.62 -30.33 -29.49
CA ILE A 3 44.20 -30.69 -29.56
C ILE A 3 43.47 -30.47 -28.21
N ASN A 4 44.17 -30.70 -27.09
CA ASN A 4 43.60 -30.46 -25.76
C ASN A 4 43.49 -28.96 -25.40
N TYR A 5 44.40 -28.14 -25.96
CA TYR A 5 44.39 -26.70 -25.82
C TYR A 5 43.17 -26.09 -26.54
N PHE A 6 42.93 -26.50 -27.79
CA PHE A 6 41.77 -26.05 -28.56
C PHE A 6 40.43 -26.49 -27.97
N LYS A 7 40.33 -27.71 -27.41
CA LYS A 7 39.10 -28.16 -26.71
C LYS A 7 38.82 -27.34 -25.46
N LYS A 8 39.86 -26.90 -24.73
CA LYS A 8 39.70 -26.06 -23.53
C LYS A 8 39.27 -24.64 -23.89
N GLN A 9 39.84 -24.06 -24.96
CA GLN A 9 39.43 -22.74 -25.48
C GLN A 9 38.01 -22.75 -26.04
N TYR A 10 37.58 -23.80 -26.75
CA TYR A 10 36.23 -23.94 -27.28
C TYR A 10 35.18 -23.99 -26.15
N LYS A 11 35.51 -24.65 -25.04
CA LYS A 11 34.64 -24.71 -23.85
C LYS A 11 34.46 -23.34 -23.21
N TYR A 12 35.51 -22.53 -23.13
CA TYR A 12 35.45 -21.15 -22.62
C TYR A 12 34.63 -20.22 -23.55
N ILE A 13 34.83 -20.34 -24.86
CA ILE A 13 34.09 -19.54 -25.86
C ILE A 13 32.58 -19.88 -25.80
N VAL A 14 32.22 -21.16 -25.67
CA VAL A 14 30.82 -21.60 -25.51
C VAL A 14 30.24 -21.11 -24.19
N TYR A 15 31.01 -21.14 -23.07
CA TYR A 15 30.57 -20.60 -21.80
C TYR A 15 30.39 -19.07 -21.83
N ILE A 16 31.31 -18.34 -22.46
CA ILE A 16 31.19 -16.88 -22.64
C ILE A 16 30.00 -16.54 -23.56
N GLY A 17 29.84 -17.29 -24.66
CA GLY A 17 28.70 -17.12 -25.56
C GLY A 17 27.35 -17.40 -24.90
N LEU A 18 27.25 -18.42 -24.06
CA LEU A 18 26.05 -18.72 -23.26
C LEU A 18 25.78 -17.65 -22.18
N PHE A 19 26.82 -17.11 -21.53
CA PHE A 19 26.69 -16.06 -20.52
C PHE A 19 26.29 -14.72 -21.14
N VAL A 20 26.80 -14.38 -22.30
CA VAL A 20 26.44 -13.16 -23.05
C VAL A 20 25.00 -13.27 -23.58
N HIS A 21 24.56 -14.44 -24.11
CA HIS A 21 23.21 -14.66 -24.57
C HIS A 21 22.18 -14.61 -23.42
N SER A 22 22.54 -15.15 -22.24
CA SER A 22 21.66 -15.07 -21.07
C SER A 22 21.51 -13.64 -20.57
N SER A 23 22.58 -12.83 -20.57
CA SER A 23 22.53 -11.43 -20.14
C SER A 23 21.71 -10.55 -21.09
N PHE A 24 21.80 -10.76 -22.41
CA PHE A 24 20.96 -10.05 -23.40
C PHE A 24 19.48 -10.43 -23.32
N CYS A 25 19.17 -11.70 -23.02
CA CYS A 25 17.81 -12.15 -22.87
C CYS A 25 17.15 -11.59 -21.59
N PHE A 26 17.93 -11.33 -20.54
CA PHE A 26 17.45 -10.73 -19.30
C PHE A 26 17.20 -9.22 -19.42
N ALA A 27 18.04 -8.48 -20.17
CA ALA A 27 17.87 -7.04 -20.36
C ALA A 27 16.55 -6.72 -21.08
N GLY A 28 16.25 -7.42 -22.19
CA GLY A 28 14.96 -7.25 -22.90
C GLY A 28 13.76 -7.64 -22.03
N SER A 29 13.86 -8.70 -21.23
CA SER A 29 12.78 -9.13 -20.36
C SER A 29 12.48 -8.14 -19.22
N TYR A 30 13.47 -7.40 -18.73
CA TYR A 30 13.30 -6.37 -17.71
C TYR A 30 12.51 -5.18 -18.26
N GLU A 31 12.93 -4.65 -19.41
CA GLU A 31 12.25 -3.53 -20.06
C GLU A 31 10.82 -3.93 -20.48
N ASP A 32 10.65 -5.10 -21.10
CA ASP A 32 9.34 -5.65 -21.50
C ASP A 32 8.41 -5.74 -20.30
N PHE A 33 8.90 -6.15 -19.12
CA PHE A 33 8.10 -6.27 -17.92
C PHE A 33 7.54 -4.94 -17.45
N PHE A 34 8.35 -3.88 -17.35
CA PHE A 34 7.89 -2.57 -16.90
C PHE A 34 7.06 -1.83 -17.98
N ILE A 35 7.34 -2.06 -19.26
CA ILE A 35 6.48 -1.59 -20.35
C ILE A 35 5.12 -2.27 -20.27
N ALA A 36 5.07 -3.59 -20.07
CA ALA A 36 3.84 -4.34 -19.92
C ALA A 36 3.03 -3.91 -18.67
N ILE A 37 3.70 -3.60 -17.56
CA ILE A 37 3.06 -3.00 -16.38
C ILE A 37 2.41 -1.67 -16.76
N LYS A 38 3.15 -0.75 -17.37
CA LYS A 38 2.66 0.57 -17.75
C LYS A 38 1.44 0.51 -18.67
N ASN A 39 1.39 -0.48 -19.57
CA ASN A 39 0.32 -0.66 -20.56
C ASN A 39 -0.80 -1.60 -20.08
N ASP A 40 -0.72 -2.14 -18.86
CA ASP A 40 -1.62 -3.16 -18.30
C ASP A 40 -1.72 -4.44 -19.16
N GLU A 41 -0.58 -4.89 -19.75
CA GLU A 41 -0.48 -6.02 -20.67
C GLU A 41 -0.28 -7.36 -19.93
N VAL A 42 -1.34 -7.85 -19.31
CA VAL A 42 -1.35 -9.07 -18.48
C VAL A 42 -0.76 -10.31 -19.19
N LYS A 43 -1.00 -10.45 -20.50
CA LYS A 43 -0.50 -11.59 -21.28
C LYS A 43 1.04 -11.59 -21.36
N VAL A 44 1.65 -10.42 -21.53
CA VAL A 44 3.11 -10.27 -21.58
C VAL A 44 3.71 -10.62 -20.21
N ILE A 45 3.15 -10.05 -19.13
CA ILE A 45 3.59 -10.33 -17.75
C ILE A 45 3.45 -11.83 -17.43
N SER A 46 2.32 -12.45 -17.78
CA SER A 46 2.11 -13.89 -17.58
C SER A 46 3.15 -14.74 -18.32
N SER A 47 3.45 -14.39 -19.58
CA SER A 47 4.50 -15.05 -20.37
C SER A 47 5.90 -14.93 -19.72
N LEU A 48 6.21 -13.76 -19.15
CA LEU A 48 7.46 -13.53 -18.42
C LEU A 48 7.55 -14.41 -17.16
N PHE A 49 6.46 -14.52 -16.40
CA PHE A 49 6.41 -15.38 -15.21
C PHE A 49 6.56 -16.87 -15.56
N VAL A 50 5.96 -17.34 -16.65
CA VAL A 50 6.16 -18.71 -17.14
C VAL A 50 7.63 -18.98 -17.47
N ARG A 51 8.37 -17.98 -17.97
CA ARG A 51 9.80 -18.07 -18.23
C ARG A 51 10.67 -17.89 -16.97
N GLY A 52 10.06 -17.72 -15.80
CA GLY A 52 10.75 -17.62 -14.51
C GLY A 52 11.18 -16.21 -14.12
N PHE A 53 10.59 -15.16 -14.72
CA PHE A 53 10.86 -13.78 -14.32
C PHE A 53 10.40 -13.54 -12.86
N ASP A 54 11.19 -12.79 -12.08
CA ASP A 54 10.93 -12.56 -10.66
C ASP A 54 9.84 -11.48 -10.47
N PRO A 55 8.70 -11.80 -9.81
CA PRO A 55 7.66 -10.82 -9.49
C PRO A 55 8.12 -9.73 -8.52
N ASN A 56 9.23 -9.94 -7.81
CA ASN A 56 9.81 -8.98 -6.85
C ASN A 56 10.79 -7.98 -7.48
N THR A 57 10.89 -7.99 -8.81
CA THR A 57 11.76 -7.04 -9.53
C THR A 57 11.34 -5.60 -9.22
N VAL A 58 12.35 -4.73 -9.07
CA VAL A 58 12.18 -3.28 -8.88
C VAL A 58 12.53 -2.53 -10.16
N ASP A 59 11.94 -1.35 -10.34
CA ASP A 59 12.31 -0.47 -11.45
C ASP A 59 13.66 0.23 -11.24
N LEU A 60 14.09 1.07 -12.17
CA LEU A 60 15.36 1.82 -12.10
C LEU A 60 15.42 2.80 -10.92
N ASN A 61 14.28 3.15 -10.32
CA ASN A 61 14.17 4.01 -9.14
C ASN A 61 14.10 3.20 -7.84
N GLY A 62 14.16 1.87 -7.91
CA GLY A 62 13.98 0.98 -6.77
C GLY A 62 12.52 0.75 -6.37
N GLU A 63 11.54 1.17 -7.19
CA GLU A 63 10.13 0.95 -6.92
C GLU A 63 9.76 -0.51 -7.19
N PRO A 64 9.18 -1.25 -6.22
CA PRO A 64 8.70 -2.60 -6.44
C PRO A 64 7.65 -2.68 -7.56
N ALA A 65 7.72 -3.72 -8.40
CA ALA A 65 6.85 -3.89 -9.55
C ALA A 65 5.35 -3.83 -9.18
N ILE A 66 4.98 -4.42 -8.04
CA ILE A 66 3.59 -4.38 -7.56
C ILE A 66 3.12 -2.94 -7.26
N LEU A 67 3.97 -2.09 -6.72
CA LEU A 67 3.64 -0.68 -6.44
C LEU A 67 3.65 0.14 -7.72
N ASN A 68 4.53 -0.20 -8.66
CA ASN A 68 4.61 0.42 -9.98
C ASN A 68 3.29 0.25 -10.75
N THR A 69 2.60 -0.91 -10.63
CA THR A 69 1.26 -1.09 -11.23
C THR A 69 0.23 -0.09 -10.69
N LEU A 70 0.24 0.20 -9.38
CA LEU A 70 -0.69 1.13 -8.76
C LEU A 70 -0.41 2.58 -9.15
N ARG A 71 0.86 2.92 -9.40
CA ARG A 71 1.26 4.23 -9.93
C ARG A 71 0.70 4.47 -11.34
N HIS A 72 0.71 3.44 -12.17
CA HIS A 72 0.20 3.52 -13.55
C HIS A 72 -1.31 3.23 -13.67
N GLY A 73 -1.99 2.81 -12.59
CA GLY A 73 -3.39 2.42 -12.63
C GLY A 73 -3.64 1.08 -13.33
N SER A 74 -2.61 0.24 -13.44
CA SER A 74 -2.62 -1.04 -14.14
C SER A 74 -3.17 -2.15 -13.22
N LEU A 75 -4.48 -2.08 -12.92
CA LEU A 75 -5.11 -2.92 -11.90
C LEU A 75 -5.15 -4.41 -12.29
N LYS A 76 -5.25 -4.74 -13.58
CA LYS A 76 -5.20 -6.15 -14.02
C LYS A 76 -3.81 -6.75 -13.85
N SER A 77 -2.77 -5.97 -14.17
CA SER A 77 -1.37 -6.34 -13.92
C SER A 77 -1.08 -6.46 -12.43
N PHE A 78 -1.63 -5.53 -11.62
CA PHE A 78 -1.58 -5.62 -10.17
C PHE A 78 -2.13 -6.96 -9.68
N GLU A 79 -3.36 -7.30 -10.09
CA GLU A 79 -4.02 -8.53 -9.65
C GLU A 79 -3.23 -9.79 -10.04
N LEU A 80 -2.67 -9.83 -11.26
CA LEU A 80 -1.82 -10.93 -11.72
C LEU A 80 -0.55 -11.05 -10.86
N ILE A 81 0.17 -9.94 -10.65
CA ILE A 81 1.40 -9.92 -9.85
C ILE A 81 1.08 -10.26 -8.40
N ALA A 82 0.01 -9.66 -7.85
CA ALA A 82 -0.42 -9.90 -6.48
C ALA A 82 -0.77 -11.37 -6.19
N LYS A 83 -1.25 -12.12 -7.19
CA LYS A 83 -1.55 -13.56 -7.06
C LYS A 83 -0.32 -14.46 -7.20
N HIS A 84 0.83 -13.92 -7.58
CA HIS A 84 2.01 -14.74 -7.81
C HIS A 84 2.54 -15.34 -6.49
N PRO A 85 2.80 -16.67 -6.40
CA PRO A 85 3.12 -17.34 -5.13
C PRO A 85 4.46 -16.91 -4.52
N LYS A 86 5.40 -16.43 -5.35
CA LYS A 86 6.73 -15.97 -4.90
C LYS A 86 6.75 -14.47 -4.57
N LEU A 87 5.62 -13.76 -4.70
CA LEU A 87 5.58 -12.34 -4.39
C LEU A 87 5.80 -12.10 -2.90
N LYS A 88 6.71 -11.21 -2.56
CA LYS A 88 6.85 -10.61 -1.24
C LYS A 88 5.83 -9.47 -1.16
N LEU A 89 4.76 -9.66 -0.39
CA LEU A 89 3.63 -8.75 -0.39
C LEU A 89 3.89 -7.47 0.40
N ASN A 90 4.53 -7.62 1.58
CA ASN A 90 4.79 -6.52 2.51
C ASN A 90 6.10 -5.81 2.15
N VAL A 91 6.12 -5.18 0.97
CA VAL A 91 7.21 -4.33 0.47
C VAL A 91 6.75 -2.88 0.44
N PHE A 92 7.71 -1.96 0.56
CA PHE A 92 7.44 -0.53 0.66
C PHE A 92 8.19 0.22 -0.44
N ASN A 93 7.61 1.35 -0.88
CA ASN A 93 8.32 2.31 -1.73
C ASN A 93 9.24 3.21 -0.89
N SER A 94 9.90 4.17 -1.56
CA SER A 94 10.77 5.15 -0.92
C SER A 94 10.06 6.10 0.07
N HIS A 95 8.72 6.14 0.04
CA HIS A 95 7.89 6.92 0.96
C HIS A 95 7.37 6.08 2.14
N GLY A 96 7.73 4.81 2.22
CA GLY A 96 7.23 3.90 3.25
C GLY A 96 5.79 3.42 3.01
N GLU A 97 5.30 3.48 1.77
CA GLU A 97 3.94 3.07 1.43
C GLU A 97 3.92 1.64 0.89
N SER A 98 3.00 0.82 1.39
CA SER A 98 2.73 -0.54 0.90
C SER A 98 1.60 -0.55 -0.15
N ALA A 99 1.46 -1.67 -0.85
CA ALA A 99 0.36 -1.88 -1.79
C ALA A 99 -1.01 -1.77 -1.09
N LEU A 100 -1.14 -2.31 0.12
CA LEU A 100 -2.38 -2.24 0.89
C LEU A 100 -2.74 -0.79 1.23
N MET A 101 -1.79 0.03 1.66
CA MET A 101 -1.99 1.46 1.94
C MET A 101 -2.51 2.20 0.71
N LEU A 102 -1.86 2.03 -0.44
CA LEU A 102 -2.23 2.71 -1.68
C LEU A 102 -3.62 2.29 -2.19
N LEU A 103 -3.98 1.01 -2.07
CA LEU A 103 -5.32 0.52 -2.41
C LEU A 103 -6.39 1.07 -1.46
N CYS A 104 -6.08 1.17 -0.15
CA CYS A 104 -6.96 1.80 0.83
C CYS A 104 -7.23 3.27 0.49
N LEU A 105 -6.21 4.02 0.06
CA LEU A 105 -6.38 5.41 -0.38
C LEU A 105 -7.25 5.54 -1.64
N LYS A 106 -7.10 4.59 -2.57
CA LYS A 106 -7.83 4.58 -3.85
C LYS A 106 -9.26 4.04 -3.75
N GLY A 107 -9.63 3.38 -2.66
CA GLY A 107 -10.96 2.80 -2.47
C GLY A 107 -11.17 1.44 -3.16
N GLU A 108 -10.11 0.73 -3.50
CA GLU A 108 -10.13 -0.54 -4.25
C GLU A 108 -10.48 -1.72 -3.33
N LEU A 109 -11.72 -1.77 -2.84
CA LEU A 109 -12.19 -2.69 -1.81
C LEU A 109 -11.87 -4.17 -2.11
N GLU A 110 -12.12 -4.64 -3.34
CA GLU A 110 -11.92 -6.06 -3.68
C GLU A 110 -10.42 -6.43 -3.71
N LEU A 111 -9.56 -5.51 -4.14
CA LEU A 111 -8.11 -5.71 -4.09
C LEU A 111 -7.59 -5.64 -2.65
N VAL A 112 -8.14 -4.77 -1.81
CA VAL A 112 -7.85 -4.73 -0.36
C VAL A 112 -8.19 -6.08 0.28
N LYS A 113 -9.40 -6.62 0.07
CA LYS A 113 -9.80 -7.94 0.55
C LYS A 113 -8.86 -9.05 0.08
N MET A 114 -8.43 -8.98 -1.19
CA MET A 114 -7.50 -9.97 -1.75
C MET A 114 -6.14 -9.91 -1.05
N LEU A 115 -5.61 -8.72 -0.77
CA LEU A 115 -4.32 -8.58 -0.07
C LEU A 115 -4.40 -9.03 1.39
N ILE A 116 -5.47 -8.69 2.10
CA ILE A 116 -5.69 -9.12 3.50
C ILE A 116 -5.72 -10.66 3.57
N LYS A 117 -6.44 -11.34 2.67
CA LYS A 117 -6.46 -12.81 2.58
C LYS A 117 -5.09 -13.45 2.30
N ARG A 118 -4.12 -12.65 1.89
CA ARG A 118 -2.74 -13.05 1.64
C ARG A 118 -1.77 -12.53 2.70
N ASP A 119 -2.26 -12.24 3.88
CA ASP A 119 -1.49 -11.78 5.04
C ASP A 119 -0.76 -10.44 4.78
N ALA A 120 -1.41 -9.50 4.08
CA ALA A 120 -0.91 -8.14 4.00
C ALA A 120 -0.92 -7.50 5.40
N ASP A 121 0.16 -6.80 5.74
CA ASP A 121 0.31 -6.15 7.05
C ASP A 121 -0.66 -4.97 7.21
N ILE A 122 -1.59 -5.11 8.15
CA ILE A 122 -2.62 -4.12 8.48
C ILE A 122 -2.12 -3.13 9.52
N ASN A 123 -1.25 -3.56 10.42
CA ASN A 123 -0.81 -2.80 11.59
C ASN A 123 0.70 -2.43 11.53
N HIS A 124 1.20 -2.07 10.35
CA HIS A 124 2.57 -1.62 10.20
C HIS A 124 2.86 -0.41 11.11
N PRO A 125 4.01 -0.36 11.82
CA PRO A 125 4.38 0.80 12.63
C PRO A 125 4.45 2.10 11.81
N GLY A 126 3.90 3.17 12.33
CA GLY A 126 3.82 4.46 11.64
C GLY A 126 2.52 4.62 10.83
N TRP A 127 2.63 5.06 9.57
CA TRP A 127 1.45 5.17 8.71
C TRP A 127 0.86 3.78 8.43
N THR A 128 -0.44 3.61 8.70
CA THR A 128 -1.15 2.32 8.52
C THR A 128 -2.16 2.39 7.37
N PRO A 129 -2.61 1.25 6.81
CA PRO A 129 -3.71 1.20 5.86
C PRO A 129 -4.96 1.95 6.31
N LEU A 130 -5.26 1.98 7.64
CA LEU A 130 -6.42 2.69 8.18
C LEU A 130 -6.26 4.22 8.04
N HIS A 131 -5.08 4.78 8.18
CA HIS A 131 -4.82 6.20 7.89
C HIS A 131 -5.16 6.54 6.42
N TYR A 132 -4.76 5.68 5.49
CA TYR A 132 -4.99 5.87 4.06
C TYR A 132 -6.46 5.73 3.70
N ALA A 133 -7.17 4.73 4.25
CA ALA A 133 -8.61 4.55 4.08
C ALA A 133 -9.40 5.75 4.64
N ALA A 134 -8.99 6.25 5.82
CA ALA A 134 -9.55 7.43 6.47
C ALA A 134 -9.34 8.70 5.63
N THR A 135 -8.12 8.88 5.05
CA THR A 135 -7.80 9.98 4.14
C THR A 135 -8.68 9.95 2.89
N GLY A 136 -8.89 8.79 2.30
CA GLY A 136 -9.76 8.60 1.12
C GLY A 136 -11.26 8.68 1.46
N GLY A 137 -11.64 8.59 2.73
CA GLY A 137 -13.03 8.58 3.17
C GLY A 137 -13.80 7.30 2.82
N HIS A 138 -13.10 6.18 2.64
CA HIS A 138 -13.64 4.91 2.16
C HIS A 138 -14.18 4.06 3.33
N THR A 139 -15.41 4.33 3.74
CA THR A 139 -16.04 3.71 4.92
C THR A 139 -16.10 2.18 4.86
N SER A 140 -16.37 1.59 3.71
CA SER A 140 -16.37 0.11 3.58
C SER A 140 -14.99 -0.51 3.81
N ILE A 141 -13.90 0.22 3.47
CA ILE A 141 -12.53 -0.25 3.72
C ILE A 141 -12.17 0.01 5.18
N ILE A 142 -12.57 1.14 5.76
CA ILE A 142 -12.40 1.43 7.20
C ILE A 142 -13.03 0.30 8.01
N GLN A 143 -14.29 -0.05 7.75
CA GLN A 143 -14.98 -1.13 8.45
C GLN A 143 -14.22 -2.46 8.30
N LEU A 144 -13.87 -2.83 7.06
CA LEU A 144 -13.12 -4.06 6.81
C LEU A 144 -11.81 -4.11 7.61
N LEU A 145 -11.04 -3.01 7.64
CA LEU A 145 -9.78 -2.96 8.38
C LEU A 145 -9.98 -3.10 9.89
N LEU A 146 -11.04 -2.48 10.44
CA LEU A 146 -11.39 -2.60 11.87
C LEU A 146 -11.85 -4.01 12.21
N ASP A 147 -12.66 -4.64 11.34
CA ASP A 147 -13.08 -6.05 11.48
C ASP A 147 -11.86 -7.01 11.48
N GLU A 148 -10.80 -6.65 10.74
CA GLU A 148 -9.52 -7.38 10.69
C GLU A 148 -8.50 -6.88 11.74
N SER A 149 -9.00 -6.22 12.80
CA SER A 149 -8.21 -5.78 13.96
C SER A 149 -7.18 -4.69 13.69
N ALA A 150 -7.46 -3.78 12.75
CA ALA A 150 -6.67 -2.55 12.62
C ALA A 150 -6.76 -1.72 13.91
N TYR A 151 -5.64 -1.16 14.35
CA TYR A 151 -5.61 -0.27 15.51
C TYR A 151 -6.28 1.06 15.15
N ILE A 152 -7.46 1.33 15.76
CA ILE A 152 -8.29 2.50 15.44
C ILE A 152 -7.56 3.83 15.70
N ASP A 153 -6.78 3.88 16.76
CA ASP A 153 -5.99 5.03 17.18
C ASP A 153 -4.49 4.85 16.88
N ALA A 154 -4.18 4.12 15.79
CA ALA A 154 -2.79 3.98 15.35
C ALA A 154 -2.14 5.35 15.18
N GLU A 155 -0.91 5.51 15.65
CA GLU A 155 -0.16 6.74 15.52
C GLU A 155 0.86 6.67 14.38
N SER A 156 0.81 7.65 13.49
CA SER A 156 1.87 7.88 12.50
C SER A 156 3.15 8.42 13.18
N PRO A 157 4.29 8.54 12.48
CA PRO A 157 5.53 9.03 13.08
C PRO A 157 5.43 10.40 13.77
N ASN A 158 4.45 11.22 13.42
CA ASN A 158 4.18 12.51 14.06
C ASN A 158 2.97 12.50 15.00
N GLY A 159 2.49 11.32 15.40
CA GLY A 159 1.34 11.16 16.30
C GLY A 159 -0.02 11.45 15.65
N THR A 160 -0.11 11.54 14.32
CA THR A 160 -1.38 11.74 13.64
C THR A 160 -2.17 10.42 13.62
N THR A 161 -3.47 10.46 13.97
CA THR A 161 -4.36 9.29 13.99
C THR A 161 -5.22 9.18 12.71
N PRO A 162 -5.83 8.01 12.42
CA PRO A 162 -6.78 7.87 11.32
C PRO A 162 -7.96 8.85 11.41
N LEU A 163 -8.48 9.14 12.62
CA LEU A 163 -9.53 10.12 12.80
C LEU A 163 -9.09 11.54 12.41
N MET A 164 -7.86 11.95 12.72
CA MET A 164 -7.30 13.23 12.28
C MET A 164 -7.23 13.31 10.75
N MET A 165 -6.82 12.22 10.09
CA MET A 165 -6.77 12.15 8.62
C MET A 165 -8.16 12.21 8.00
N ALA A 166 -9.14 11.47 8.54
CA ALA A 166 -10.52 11.54 8.11
C ALA A 166 -11.10 12.95 8.26
N ALA A 167 -10.82 13.61 9.39
CA ALA A 167 -11.30 14.94 9.70
C ALA A 167 -10.81 16.01 8.72
N ARG A 168 -9.57 15.90 8.24
CA ARG A 168 -8.96 16.88 7.33
C ARG A 168 -9.24 16.60 5.86
N TYR A 169 -9.10 15.35 5.44
CA TYR A 169 -9.07 14.97 4.02
C TYR A 169 -10.25 14.08 3.62
N GLY A 170 -10.77 13.27 4.54
CA GLY A 170 -11.88 12.35 4.32
C GLY A 170 -13.22 13.06 4.14
N ASN A 171 -14.27 12.39 4.54
CA ASN A 171 -15.61 12.94 4.53
C ASN A 171 -16.28 12.71 5.89
N GLU A 172 -17.42 13.38 6.12
CA GLU A 172 -18.18 13.29 7.37
C GLU A 172 -18.58 11.86 7.72
N LYS A 173 -18.83 10.98 6.73
CA LYS A 173 -19.19 9.58 6.98
C LYS A 173 -18.03 8.78 7.58
N ALA A 174 -16.79 9.03 7.10
CA ALA A 174 -15.60 8.39 7.66
C ALA A 174 -15.34 8.89 9.09
N VAL A 175 -15.50 10.20 9.35
CA VAL A 175 -15.39 10.78 10.69
C VAL A 175 -16.43 10.17 11.62
N GLN A 176 -17.70 10.15 11.21
CA GLN A 176 -18.79 9.58 12.01
C GLN A 176 -18.57 8.09 12.31
N MET A 177 -18.09 7.33 11.32
CA MET A 177 -17.80 5.91 11.49
C MET A 177 -16.70 5.70 12.53
N LEU A 178 -15.55 6.38 12.42
CA LEU A 178 -14.47 6.25 13.38
C LEU A 178 -14.88 6.67 14.79
N ILE A 179 -15.71 7.71 14.94
CA ILE A 179 -16.30 8.08 16.23
C ILE A 179 -17.17 6.95 16.79
N ASN A 180 -18.06 6.38 15.97
CA ASN A 180 -18.96 5.30 16.39
C ASN A 180 -18.20 4.01 16.78
N GLU A 181 -17.08 3.73 16.11
CA GLU A 181 -16.18 2.60 16.41
C GLU A 181 -15.24 2.88 17.59
N GLY A 182 -15.34 4.06 18.23
CA GLY A 182 -14.68 4.37 19.49
C GLY A 182 -13.31 5.02 19.36
N ALA A 183 -13.01 5.69 18.24
CA ALA A 183 -11.78 6.48 18.12
C ALA A 183 -11.67 7.56 19.18
N ASP A 184 -10.50 7.73 19.79
CA ASP A 184 -10.25 8.73 20.84
C ASP A 184 -10.17 10.14 20.26
N LEU A 185 -11.16 10.98 20.60
CA LEU A 185 -11.27 12.37 20.16
C LEU A 185 -10.23 13.30 20.81
N THR A 186 -9.62 12.85 21.92
CA THR A 186 -8.77 13.70 22.76
C THR A 186 -7.28 13.60 22.40
N LEU A 187 -6.91 12.62 21.57
CA LEU A 187 -5.52 12.41 21.14
C LEU A 187 -4.99 13.63 20.41
N LYS A 188 -3.72 13.93 20.64
CA LYS A 188 -3.02 15.06 20.04
C LYS A 188 -1.77 14.56 19.34
N ASN A 189 -1.54 15.07 18.15
CA ASN A 189 -0.29 14.82 17.44
C ASN A 189 0.88 15.60 18.10
N GLN A 190 2.10 15.45 17.59
CA GLN A 190 3.29 16.13 18.11
C GLN A 190 3.21 17.67 18.09
N LEU A 191 2.30 18.26 17.31
CA LEU A 191 2.03 19.69 17.30
C LEU A 191 0.92 20.10 18.28
N GLY A 192 0.42 19.16 19.08
CA GLY A 192 -0.67 19.39 20.03
C GLY A 192 -2.05 19.51 19.38
N LEU A 193 -2.20 19.12 18.11
CA LEU A 193 -3.43 19.25 17.34
C LEU A 193 -4.30 18.01 17.50
N THR A 194 -5.59 18.22 17.72
CA THR A 194 -6.65 17.20 17.80
C THR A 194 -7.30 16.95 16.43
N ALA A 195 -8.18 15.94 16.33
CA ALA A 195 -9.00 15.72 15.13
C ALA A 195 -9.88 16.95 14.79
N LEU A 196 -10.38 17.67 15.78
CA LEU A 196 -11.12 18.92 15.57
C LEU A 196 -10.26 20.00 14.92
N ASP A 197 -9.01 20.16 15.36
CA ASP A 197 -8.07 21.11 14.75
C ASP A 197 -7.77 20.75 13.29
N PHE A 198 -7.65 19.47 12.99
CA PHE A 198 -7.50 18.95 11.63
C PHE A 198 -8.70 19.25 10.74
N ALA A 199 -9.93 19.11 11.28
CA ALA A 199 -11.16 19.47 10.56
C ALA A 199 -11.21 20.98 10.26
N VAL A 200 -10.82 21.83 11.22
CA VAL A 200 -10.74 23.29 11.04
C VAL A 200 -9.71 23.64 9.96
N GLN A 201 -8.51 23.08 10.02
CA GLN A 201 -7.46 23.28 9.00
C GLN A 201 -7.91 22.80 7.61
N GLY A 202 -8.66 21.70 7.56
CA GLY A 202 -9.23 21.14 6.33
C GLY A 202 -10.43 21.91 5.80
N ARG A 203 -10.97 22.90 6.57
CA ARG A 203 -12.20 23.64 6.27
C ARG A 203 -13.37 22.71 6.03
N ARG A 204 -13.60 21.77 6.97
CA ARG A 204 -14.62 20.71 6.89
C ARG A 204 -15.76 20.98 7.88
N PRO A 205 -16.75 21.80 7.54
CA PRO A 205 -17.78 22.25 8.50
C PRO A 205 -18.58 21.09 9.11
N GLU A 206 -18.92 20.07 8.32
CA GLU A 206 -19.68 18.93 8.84
C GLU A 206 -18.85 18.08 9.81
N SER A 207 -17.57 17.84 9.49
CA SER A 207 -16.65 17.15 10.41
C SER A 207 -16.44 17.94 11.71
N ILE A 208 -16.34 19.28 11.62
CA ILE A 208 -16.24 20.15 12.81
C ILE A 208 -17.46 19.97 13.72
N LYS A 209 -18.66 20.04 13.14
CA LYS A 209 -19.93 19.88 13.87
C LYS A 209 -20.02 18.50 14.54
N LEU A 210 -19.67 17.43 13.81
CA LEU A 210 -19.68 16.07 14.34
C LEU A 210 -18.71 15.91 15.52
N LEU A 211 -17.47 16.38 15.39
CA LEU A 211 -16.45 16.27 16.43
C LEU A 211 -16.81 17.09 17.67
N GLN A 212 -17.37 18.30 17.51
CA GLN A 212 -17.83 19.11 18.63
C GLN A 212 -18.97 18.43 19.38
N SER A 213 -19.97 17.90 18.65
CA SER A 213 -21.13 17.21 19.26
C SER A 213 -20.69 15.95 20.02
N ALA A 214 -19.76 15.17 19.44
CA ALA A 214 -19.24 13.95 20.05
C ALA A 214 -18.41 14.26 21.32
N SER A 215 -17.61 15.33 21.30
CA SER A 215 -16.84 15.76 22.48
C SER A 215 -17.75 16.18 23.63
N SER A 216 -18.79 16.98 23.35
CA SER A 216 -19.76 17.40 24.37
C SER A 216 -20.51 16.20 24.99
N ALA A 217 -20.95 15.24 24.17
CA ALA A 217 -21.61 14.03 24.66
C ALA A 217 -20.67 13.16 25.55
N SER A 218 -19.39 13.08 25.20
CA SER A 218 -18.39 12.37 26.00
C SER A 218 -18.14 13.02 27.37
N GLU A 219 -18.13 14.35 27.44
CA GLU A 219 -17.98 15.10 28.69
C GLU A 219 -19.22 14.97 29.60
N GLU A 220 -20.44 15.03 29.04
CA GLU A 220 -21.67 14.83 29.79
C GLU A 220 -21.76 13.40 30.36
N ALA A 221 -21.28 12.38 29.61
CA ALA A 221 -21.29 11.01 30.08
C ALA A 221 -20.34 10.81 31.27
N LYS A 222 -19.16 11.49 31.29
CA LYS A 222 -18.17 11.45 32.39
C LYS A 222 -18.66 12.18 33.64
N ASN A 223 -19.53 13.16 33.51
CA ASN A 223 -20.01 14.01 34.62
C ASN A 223 -21.31 13.53 35.23
N LYS A 224 -21.95 12.43 34.76
CA LYS A 224 -23.13 11.86 35.39
C LYS A 224 -22.73 11.16 36.70
N PRO A 225 -23.26 11.57 37.88
CA PRO A 225 -23.03 10.86 39.13
C PRO A 225 -23.64 9.47 39.07
N ASN A 226 -22.88 8.49 39.55
CA ASN A 226 -23.35 7.11 39.75
C ASN A 226 -24.49 7.05 40.76
#